data_a08e631516209606092d3ca0e9f946aa
#
_entry.id   a08e631516209606092d3ca0e9f946aa
#
_cell.length_a   1.000
_cell.length_b   1.000
_cell.length_c   1.000
_cell.angle_alpha   90.00
_cell.angle_beta   90.00
_cell.angle_gamma   90.00
#
_symmetry.space_group_name_H-M   'P 1'
#
loop_
_entity.id
_entity.type
_entity.pdbx_description
1 polymer ?
#
loop_
_entity_poly.entity_id
_entity_poly.type
_entity_poly.pdbx_seq_one_letter_code
_entity_poly.pdbx_strand_id
1 'polypeptide(L)'
;CFRAIIYNKEKEEKMNVDLLRRGALFVILCLAQVLVLNHIHLFSCATPLLYVYFIISIRRHYPRWGLLLWGFCMGLLLDTFSNTPGVTAASLTLLSFVQPYLLASFIPREAAEDLKPSIATLGVSKYTWYSFFSILLFCVVFFSLEQFSFFDPIQWLLNVGGSTLLTFLLVFVIDNVRGR
;
A
#
# COMPACT_ATOMS: atom_id res chain seq x y z
N CYS A 1 26.25 -31.08 -2.84
CA CYS A 1 26.38 -30.06 -3.92
C CYS A 1 25.13 -29.97 -4.82
N PHE A 2 24.61 -31.08 -5.34
CA PHE A 2 23.47 -31.06 -6.30
C PHE A 2 22.15 -30.56 -5.70
N ARG A 3 21.82 -30.93 -4.45
CA ARG A 3 20.62 -30.41 -3.73
C ARG A 3 20.67 -28.90 -3.48
N ALA A 4 21.85 -28.33 -3.25
CA ALA A 4 21.99 -26.89 -3.03
C ALA A 4 21.78 -26.09 -4.33
N ILE A 5 22.18 -26.62 -5.48
CA ILE A 5 21.98 -26.01 -6.80
C ILE A 5 20.49 -26.02 -7.18
N ILE A 6 19.80 -27.16 -6.95
CA ILE A 6 18.34 -27.25 -7.20
C ILE A 6 17.58 -26.30 -6.29
N TYR A 7 17.92 -26.24 -4.99
CA TYR A 7 17.30 -25.34 -4.03
C TYR A 7 17.47 -23.86 -4.39
N ASN A 8 18.69 -23.46 -4.84
CA ASN A 8 18.94 -22.10 -5.31
C ASN A 8 18.14 -21.77 -6.57
N LYS A 9 18.04 -22.69 -7.52
CA LYS A 9 17.28 -22.51 -8.76
C LYS A 9 15.79 -22.36 -8.52
N GLU A 10 15.21 -23.20 -7.65
CA GLU A 10 13.81 -23.05 -7.23
C GLU A 10 13.54 -21.74 -6.48
N LYS A 11 14.49 -21.28 -5.67
CA LYS A 11 14.40 -20.01 -4.97
C LYS A 11 14.45 -18.82 -5.93
N GLU A 12 15.30 -18.87 -6.93
CA GLU A 12 15.39 -17.84 -8.00
C GLU A 12 14.11 -17.82 -8.85
N GLU A 13 13.57 -18.96 -9.24
CA GLU A 13 12.31 -19.02 -10.01
C GLU A 13 11.14 -18.45 -9.20
N LYS A 14 11.02 -18.83 -7.94
CA LYS A 14 9.98 -18.27 -7.05
C LYS A 14 10.12 -16.76 -6.87
N MET A 15 11.36 -16.27 -6.77
CA MET A 15 11.66 -14.85 -6.65
C MET A 15 11.28 -14.07 -7.92
N ASN A 16 11.58 -14.62 -9.09
CA ASN A 16 11.25 -14.01 -10.38
C ASN A 16 9.73 -13.97 -10.63
N VAL A 17 9.00 -15.04 -10.29
CA VAL A 17 7.53 -15.08 -10.39
C VAL A 17 6.89 -14.08 -9.43
N ASP A 18 7.39 -13.95 -8.21
CA ASP A 18 6.90 -12.96 -7.26
C ASP A 18 7.17 -11.52 -7.72
N LEU A 19 8.32 -11.27 -8.33
CA LEU A 19 8.66 -9.97 -8.90
C LEU A 19 7.74 -9.60 -10.07
N LEU A 20 7.50 -10.53 -10.98
CA LEU A 20 6.55 -10.36 -12.10
C LEU A 20 5.12 -10.09 -11.60
N ARG A 21 4.64 -10.86 -10.61
CA ARG A 21 3.33 -10.68 -10.02
C ARG A 21 3.17 -9.32 -9.34
N ARG A 22 4.22 -8.83 -8.68
CA ARG A 22 4.25 -7.49 -8.07
C ARG A 22 4.28 -6.40 -9.12
N GLY A 23 5.09 -6.56 -10.17
CA GLY A 23 5.11 -5.64 -11.31
C GLY A 23 3.73 -5.54 -11.99
N ALA A 24 3.06 -6.66 -12.19
CA ALA A 24 1.70 -6.66 -12.72
C ALA A 24 0.70 -5.94 -11.80
N LEU A 25 0.74 -6.20 -10.50
CA LEU A 25 -0.09 -5.49 -9.52
C LEU A 25 0.20 -3.98 -9.50
N PHE A 26 1.46 -3.60 -9.58
CA PHE A 26 1.90 -2.22 -9.67
C PHE A 26 1.27 -1.51 -10.87
N VAL A 27 1.40 -2.10 -12.06
CA VAL A 27 0.84 -1.53 -13.30
C VAL A 27 -0.68 -1.46 -13.24
N ILE A 28 -1.34 -2.52 -12.79
CA ILE A 28 -2.82 -2.58 -12.68
C ILE A 28 -3.33 -1.51 -11.72
N LEU A 29 -2.71 -1.35 -10.55
CA LEU A 29 -3.13 -0.36 -9.57
C LEU A 29 -2.84 1.08 -10.04
N CYS A 30 -1.71 1.33 -10.70
CA CYS A 30 -1.42 2.61 -11.33
C CYS A 30 -2.45 2.96 -12.40
N LEU A 31 -2.75 2.03 -13.31
CA LEU A 31 -3.74 2.24 -14.36
C LEU A 31 -5.15 2.45 -13.78
N ALA A 32 -5.55 1.65 -12.82
CA ALA A 32 -6.83 1.82 -12.14
C ALA A 32 -6.94 3.18 -11.47
N GLN A 33 -5.88 3.62 -10.79
CA GLN A 33 -5.84 4.93 -10.15
C GLN A 33 -5.93 6.06 -11.17
N VAL A 34 -5.10 6.04 -12.21
CA VAL A 34 -5.02 7.12 -13.20
C VAL A 34 -6.29 7.19 -14.06
N LEU A 35 -6.77 6.04 -14.57
CA LEU A 35 -7.88 6.01 -15.53
C LEU A 35 -9.26 6.12 -14.88
N VAL A 36 -9.43 5.54 -13.69
CA VAL A 36 -10.75 5.43 -13.06
C VAL A 36 -10.85 6.35 -11.85
N LEU A 37 -9.95 6.24 -10.92
CA LEU A 37 -10.10 6.84 -9.59
C LEU A 37 -9.75 8.33 -9.56
N ASN A 38 -8.86 8.80 -10.42
CA ASN A 38 -8.58 10.23 -10.57
C ASN A 38 -9.76 11.03 -11.18
N HIS A 39 -10.69 10.34 -11.84
CA HIS A 39 -11.90 10.96 -12.39
C HIS A 39 -13.10 10.90 -11.43
N ILE A 40 -13.02 10.12 -10.37
CA ILE A 40 -14.11 9.97 -9.39
C ILE A 40 -13.83 10.86 -8.18
N HIS A 41 -14.22 12.11 -8.25
CA HIS A 41 -14.32 12.99 -7.09
C HIS A 41 -15.67 12.76 -6.41
N LEU A 42 -15.75 11.76 -5.51
CA LEU A 42 -16.94 11.53 -4.71
C LEU A 42 -17.12 12.69 -3.73
N PHE A 43 -18.15 13.52 -3.97
CA PHE A 43 -18.53 14.67 -3.13
C PHE A 43 -17.46 15.75 -2.93
N SER A 44 -16.50 15.91 -3.86
CA SER A 44 -15.38 16.86 -3.78
C SER A 44 -14.46 16.73 -2.55
N CYS A 45 -14.69 15.70 -1.70
CA CYS A 45 -13.97 15.53 -0.43
C CYS A 45 -13.26 14.18 -0.28
N ALA A 46 -13.59 13.16 -1.07
CA ALA A 46 -13.01 11.82 -0.90
C ALA A 46 -12.42 11.30 -2.20
N THR A 47 -11.12 11.10 -2.21
CA THR A 47 -10.40 10.44 -3.30
C THR A 47 -10.01 9.02 -2.89
N PRO A 48 -10.42 7.99 -3.65
CA PRO A 48 -10.00 6.63 -3.37
C PRO A 48 -8.53 6.42 -3.73
N LEU A 49 -7.71 6.04 -2.74
CA LEU A 49 -6.25 5.92 -2.86
C LEU A 49 -5.85 4.43 -2.90
N LEU A 50 -6.26 3.72 -3.95
CA LEU A 50 -6.14 2.27 -4.09
C LEU A 50 -4.69 1.77 -4.12
N TYR A 51 -3.76 2.58 -4.58
CA TYR A 51 -2.35 2.22 -4.68
C TYR A 51 -1.68 1.98 -3.31
N VAL A 52 -2.26 2.48 -2.22
CA VAL A 52 -1.82 2.18 -0.85
C VAL A 52 -1.87 0.68 -0.56
N TYR A 53 -2.85 -0.04 -1.16
CA TYR A 53 -2.97 -1.48 -1.06
C TYR A 53 -1.71 -2.23 -1.51
N PHE A 54 -0.99 -1.69 -2.50
CA PHE A 54 0.25 -2.28 -2.98
C PHE A 54 1.28 -2.42 -1.83
N ILE A 55 1.50 -1.33 -1.08
CA ILE A 55 2.44 -1.32 0.05
C ILE A 55 1.95 -2.21 1.19
N ILE A 56 0.65 -2.14 1.53
CA ILE A 56 0.04 -2.96 2.60
C ILE A 56 0.20 -4.46 2.33
N SER A 57 0.10 -4.89 1.06
CA SER A 57 0.12 -6.30 0.66
C SER A 57 1.54 -6.89 0.52
N ILE A 58 2.61 -6.12 0.77
CA ILE A 58 3.98 -6.61 0.68
C ILE A 58 4.31 -7.51 1.89
N ARG A 59 5.04 -8.60 1.62
CA ARG A 59 5.44 -9.61 2.62
C ARG A 59 6.32 -9.01 3.73
N ARG A 60 6.26 -9.59 4.94
CA ARG A 60 7.04 -9.21 6.11
C ARG A 60 8.56 -9.18 5.86
N HIS A 61 9.10 -10.18 5.17
CA HIS A 61 10.56 -10.35 4.97
C HIS A 61 11.06 -9.76 3.65
N TYR A 62 10.33 -8.80 3.07
CA TYR A 62 10.82 -8.11 1.87
C TYR A 62 11.96 -7.15 2.23
N PRO A 63 13.03 -7.07 1.41
CA PRO A 63 14.15 -6.18 1.70
C PRO A 63 13.67 -4.73 1.76
N ARG A 64 14.04 -4.02 2.83
CA ARG A 64 13.61 -2.63 3.09
C ARG A 64 13.88 -1.70 1.91
N TRP A 65 15.05 -1.88 1.28
CA TRP A 65 15.44 -1.11 0.08
C TRP A 65 14.45 -1.27 -1.08
N GLY A 66 14.06 -2.52 -1.34
CA GLY A 66 13.09 -2.81 -2.38
C GLY A 66 11.72 -2.22 -2.07
N LEU A 67 11.29 -2.25 -0.80
CA LEU A 67 10.02 -1.68 -0.38
C LEU A 67 9.99 -0.16 -0.58
N LEU A 68 11.05 0.53 -0.16
CA LEU A 68 11.20 1.97 -0.35
C LEU A 68 11.26 2.35 -1.84
N LEU A 69 12.01 1.58 -2.63
CA LEU A 69 12.12 1.81 -4.07
C LEU A 69 10.78 1.65 -4.78
N TRP A 70 10.02 0.60 -4.47
CA TRP A 70 8.68 0.38 -5.03
C TRP A 70 7.71 1.49 -4.65
N GLY A 71 7.70 1.91 -3.37
CA GLY A 71 6.87 3.02 -2.90
C GLY A 71 7.22 4.34 -3.58
N PHE A 72 8.51 4.65 -3.69
CA PHE A 72 8.99 5.86 -4.34
C PHE A 72 8.66 5.89 -5.84
N CYS A 73 8.98 4.82 -6.58
CA CYS A 73 8.68 4.73 -8.01
C CYS A 73 7.18 4.82 -8.30
N MET A 74 6.35 4.15 -7.49
CA MET A 74 4.90 4.22 -7.62
C MET A 74 4.40 5.64 -7.39
N GLY A 75 4.89 6.30 -6.34
CA GLY A 75 4.54 7.67 -6.03
C GLY A 75 4.94 8.65 -7.12
N LEU A 76 6.16 8.54 -7.66
CA LEU A 76 6.62 9.40 -8.76
C LEU A 76 5.76 9.26 -10.02
N LEU A 77 5.40 8.02 -10.38
CA LEU A 77 4.50 7.79 -11.52
C LEU A 77 3.16 8.46 -11.30
N LEU A 78 2.55 8.25 -10.13
CA LEU A 78 1.26 8.84 -9.80
C LEU A 78 1.32 10.37 -9.75
N ASP A 79 2.37 10.95 -9.18
CA ASP A 79 2.58 12.39 -9.12
C ASP A 79 2.67 13.01 -10.52
N THR A 80 3.31 12.31 -11.47
CA THR A 80 3.39 12.75 -12.86
C THR A 80 2.03 12.84 -13.53
N PHE A 81 1.13 11.89 -13.23
CA PHE A 81 -0.23 11.87 -13.79
C PHE A 81 -1.23 12.75 -13.03
N SER A 82 -1.01 12.98 -11.74
CA SER A 82 -1.90 13.77 -10.88
C SER A 82 -1.50 15.25 -10.79
N ASN A 83 -0.37 15.62 -11.38
CA ASN A 83 0.19 16.98 -11.32
C ASN A 83 0.44 17.48 -9.87
N THR A 84 0.79 16.55 -8.98
CA THR A 84 1.12 16.81 -7.57
C THR A 84 2.59 16.49 -7.31
N PRO A 85 3.53 17.39 -7.61
CA PRO A 85 4.94 17.07 -7.65
C PRO A 85 5.48 16.65 -6.27
N GLY A 86 5.78 15.35 -6.11
CA GLY A 86 6.45 14.79 -4.94
C GLY A 86 5.56 14.46 -3.73
N VAL A 87 4.29 14.82 -3.72
CA VAL A 87 3.38 14.59 -2.59
C VAL A 87 3.10 13.11 -2.39
N THR A 88 2.71 12.42 -3.46
CA THR A 88 2.43 10.98 -3.41
C THR A 88 3.71 10.17 -3.19
N ALA A 89 4.81 10.58 -3.85
CA ALA A 89 6.11 9.92 -3.67
C ALA A 89 6.60 9.99 -2.23
N ALA A 90 6.53 11.16 -1.60
CA ALA A 90 6.91 11.33 -0.20
C ALA A 90 6.03 10.52 0.75
N SER A 91 4.72 10.58 0.56
CA SER A 91 3.74 9.88 1.40
C SER A 91 3.87 8.35 1.31
N LEU A 92 4.02 7.79 0.09
CA LEU A 92 4.23 6.35 -0.11
C LEU A 92 5.59 5.88 0.40
N THR A 93 6.64 6.67 0.25
CA THR A 93 7.97 6.34 0.78
C THR A 93 7.93 6.29 2.31
N LEU A 94 7.27 7.25 2.95
CA LEU A 94 7.10 7.28 4.39
C LEU A 94 6.26 6.08 4.87
N LEU A 95 5.16 5.79 4.19
CA LEU A 95 4.36 4.59 4.48
C LEU A 95 5.20 3.31 4.34
N SER A 96 5.99 3.19 3.27
CA SER A 96 6.89 2.06 3.03
C SER A 96 7.94 1.91 4.13
N PHE A 97 8.41 3.02 4.69
CA PHE A 97 9.33 3.00 5.83
C PHE A 97 8.68 2.51 7.11
N VAL A 98 7.45 2.93 7.39
CA VAL A 98 6.72 2.61 8.63
C VAL A 98 6.03 1.26 8.57
N GLN A 99 5.64 0.78 7.37
CA GLN A 99 4.88 -0.45 7.14
C GLN A 99 5.44 -1.69 7.86
N PRO A 100 6.75 -2.01 7.82
CA PRO A 100 7.28 -3.19 8.50
C PRO A 100 7.16 -3.11 10.03
N TYR A 101 7.21 -1.92 10.60
CA TYR A 101 7.04 -1.71 12.03
C TYR A 101 5.57 -1.86 12.44
N LEU A 102 4.65 -1.27 11.66
CA LEU A 102 3.21 -1.47 11.86
C LEU A 102 2.85 -2.94 11.77
N LEU A 103 3.32 -3.62 10.72
CA LEU A 103 3.04 -5.04 10.51
C LEU A 103 3.56 -5.90 11.67
N ALA A 104 4.77 -5.62 12.17
CA ALA A 104 5.36 -6.33 13.30
C ALA A 104 4.54 -6.20 14.59
N SER A 105 3.79 -5.11 14.77
CA SER A 105 2.94 -4.90 15.95
C SER A 105 1.68 -5.79 15.96
N PHE A 106 1.22 -6.21 14.78
CA PHE A 106 0.00 -7.02 14.64
C PHE A 106 0.26 -8.52 14.42
N ILE A 107 1.50 -8.89 14.06
CA ILE A 107 1.89 -10.28 13.82
C ILE A 107 2.51 -10.88 15.08
N PRO A 108 2.13 -12.11 15.50
CA PRO A 108 2.82 -12.85 16.54
C PRO A 108 4.30 -13.09 16.17
N ARG A 109 5.19 -13.12 17.18
CA ARG A 109 6.64 -13.31 16.96
C ARG A 109 6.99 -14.66 16.31
N GLU A 110 6.13 -15.65 16.48
CA GLU A 110 6.26 -17.02 15.97
C GLU A 110 5.70 -17.20 14.55
N ALA A 111 5.15 -16.16 13.93
CA ALA A 111 4.59 -16.26 12.59
C ALA A 111 5.67 -16.43 11.53
N ALA A 112 5.35 -17.19 10.48
CA ALA A 112 6.26 -17.47 9.38
C ALA A 112 6.88 -16.21 8.77
N GLU A 113 8.17 -16.25 8.48
CA GLU A 113 8.92 -15.11 7.93
C GLU A 113 8.38 -14.63 6.58
N ASP A 114 7.83 -15.53 5.77
CA ASP A 114 7.27 -15.26 4.44
C ASP A 114 5.78 -14.87 4.45
N LEU A 115 5.24 -14.48 5.59
CA LEU A 115 3.83 -14.18 5.76
C LEU A 115 3.43 -12.95 4.91
N LYS A 116 2.45 -13.16 4.01
CA LYS A 116 1.77 -12.07 3.30
C LYS A 116 0.64 -11.56 4.18
N PRO A 117 0.59 -10.25 4.48
CA PRO A 117 -0.54 -9.70 5.21
C PRO A 117 -1.82 -9.82 4.35
N SER A 118 -2.76 -10.60 4.83
CA SER A 118 -4.10 -10.75 4.25
C SER A 118 -5.10 -11.16 5.33
N ILE A 119 -6.39 -11.06 5.01
CA ILE A 119 -7.47 -11.50 5.91
C ILE A 119 -7.30 -12.98 6.29
N ALA A 120 -6.87 -13.81 5.34
CA ALA A 120 -6.67 -15.24 5.56
C ALA A 120 -5.50 -15.58 6.50
N THR A 121 -4.45 -14.73 6.54
CA THR A 121 -3.23 -15.01 7.29
C THR A 121 -3.20 -14.35 8.67
N LEU A 122 -3.69 -13.13 8.80
CA LEU A 122 -3.72 -12.40 10.07
C LEU A 122 -5.04 -12.59 10.85
N GLY A 123 -6.09 -13.05 10.16
CA GLY A 123 -7.45 -12.98 10.67
C GLY A 123 -8.09 -11.60 10.46
N VAL A 124 -9.42 -11.59 10.36
CA VAL A 124 -10.19 -10.37 10.01
C VAL A 124 -9.86 -9.20 10.94
N SER A 125 -9.84 -9.41 12.25
CA SER A 125 -9.67 -8.32 13.23
C SER A 125 -8.28 -7.66 13.12
N LYS A 126 -7.19 -8.43 13.12
CA LYS A 126 -5.84 -7.88 13.07
C LYS A 126 -5.53 -7.22 11.73
N TYR A 127 -6.00 -7.82 10.64
CA TYR A 127 -5.84 -7.25 9.31
C TYR A 127 -6.60 -5.92 9.16
N THR A 128 -7.82 -5.84 9.69
CA THR A 128 -8.64 -4.62 9.70
C THR A 128 -7.92 -3.47 10.40
N TRP A 129 -7.42 -3.68 11.61
CA TRP A 129 -6.69 -2.67 12.36
C TRP A 129 -5.37 -2.27 11.67
N TYR A 130 -4.61 -3.24 11.17
CA TYR A 130 -3.38 -2.98 10.43
C TYR A 130 -3.62 -2.13 9.18
N SER A 131 -4.60 -2.52 8.35
CA SER A 131 -4.96 -1.77 7.14
C SER A 131 -5.49 -0.39 7.46
N PHE A 132 -6.34 -0.25 8.48
CA PHE A 132 -6.90 1.03 8.91
C PHE A 132 -5.80 2.00 9.32
N PHE A 133 -4.88 1.60 10.21
CA PHE A 133 -3.79 2.47 10.65
C PHE A 133 -2.82 2.82 9.51
N SER A 134 -2.55 1.89 8.61
CA SER A 134 -1.69 2.14 7.45
C SER A 134 -2.30 3.17 6.49
N ILE A 135 -3.60 3.04 6.19
CA ILE A 135 -4.32 3.96 5.31
C ILE A 135 -4.47 5.33 5.97
N LEU A 136 -4.83 5.36 7.26
CA LEU A 136 -4.97 6.60 8.03
C LEU A 136 -3.66 7.38 8.05
N LEU A 137 -2.54 6.72 8.36
CA LEU A 137 -1.22 7.33 8.36
C LEU A 137 -0.88 7.91 6.98
N PHE A 138 -1.16 7.14 5.92
CA PHE A 138 -0.94 7.60 4.56
C PHE A 138 -1.79 8.85 4.24
N CYS A 139 -3.09 8.83 4.53
CA CYS A 139 -4.00 9.95 4.27
C CYS A 139 -3.60 11.20 5.04
N VAL A 140 -3.22 11.06 6.32
CA VAL A 140 -2.75 12.19 7.13
C VAL A 140 -1.53 12.83 6.50
N VAL A 141 -0.52 12.04 6.12
CA VAL A 141 0.69 12.56 5.49
C VAL A 141 0.40 13.19 4.14
N PHE A 142 -0.38 12.51 3.30
CA PHE A 142 -0.73 12.95 1.96
C PHE A 142 -1.45 14.31 1.98
N PHE A 143 -2.55 14.42 2.74
CA PHE A 143 -3.30 15.66 2.83
C PHE A 143 -2.57 16.78 3.58
N SER A 144 -1.67 16.45 4.49
CA SER A 144 -0.81 17.45 5.15
C SER A 144 0.21 18.04 4.18
N LEU A 145 0.74 17.24 3.25
CA LEU A 145 1.67 17.72 2.22
C LEU A 145 0.94 18.44 1.08
N GLU A 146 -0.26 17.98 0.71
CA GLU A 146 -1.08 18.57 -0.35
C GLU A 146 -1.60 19.95 0.05
N GLN A 147 -2.10 20.07 1.28
CA GLN A 147 -2.65 21.32 1.81
C GLN A 147 -1.60 22.12 2.59
N PHE A 148 -0.44 22.33 2.12
CA PHE A 148 0.68 23.02 2.80
C PHE A 148 0.31 24.30 3.60
N SER A 149 -0.97 24.69 3.54
CA SER A 149 -1.62 25.82 4.22
C SER A 149 -2.76 25.28 5.10
N PHE A 150 -2.54 25.12 6.40
CA PHE A 150 -3.55 24.72 7.41
C PHE A 150 -4.67 25.75 7.60
N PHE A 151 -5.17 26.33 6.52
CA PHE A 151 -6.14 27.43 6.57
C PHE A 151 -7.56 26.94 6.97
N ASP A 152 -7.93 25.69 6.60
CA ASP A 152 -9.22 25.09 6.92
C ASP A 152 -9.08 23.70 7.55
N PRO A 153 -8.93 23.59 8.89
CA PRO A 153 -8.75 22.31 9.56
C PRO A 153 -9.96 21.37 9.45
N ILE A 154 -11.16 21.94 9.27
CA ILE A 154 -12.40 21.17 9.12
C ILE A 154 -12.40 20.46 7.76
N GLN A 155 -12.06 21.14 6.69
CA GLN A 155 -11.96 20.59 5.35
C GLN A 155 -10.86 19.51 5.28
N TRP A 156 -9.72 19.74 5.91
CA TRP A 156 -8.64 18.77 6.04
C TRP A 156 -9.12 17.48 6.75
N LEU A 157 -9.84 17.61 7.86
CA LEU A 157 -10.36 16.46 8.62
C LEU A 157 -11.39 15.66 7.80
N LEU A 158 -12.27 16.35 7.06
CA LEU A 158 -13.24 15.71 6.17
C LEU A 158 -12.56 14.96 5.03
N ASN A 159 -11.53 15.54 4.42
CA ASN A 159 -10.78 14.92 3.35
C ASN A 159 -10.01 13.68 3.85
N VAL A 160 -9.32 13.77 4.98
CA VAL A 160 -8.63 12.63 5.62
C VAL A 160 -9.63 11.54 6.00
N GLY A 161 -10.71 11.89 6.69
CA GLY A 161 -11.71 10.93 7.14
C GLY A 161 -12.43 10.24 5.98
N GLY A 162 -12.92 11.02 5.01
CA GLY A 162 -13.62 10.51 3.83
C GLY A 162 -12.74 9.61 2.96
N SER A 163 -11.52 10.04 2.67
CA SER A 163 -10.56 9.26 1.86
C SER A 163 -10.09 8.00 2.59
N THR A 164 -9.87 8.07 3.90
CA THR A 164 -9.51 6.90 4.72
C THR A 164 -10.62 5.85 4.68
N LEU A 165 -11.87 6.25 4.90
CA LEU A 165 -13.02 5.34 4.94
C LEU A 165 -13.25 4.71 3.57
N LEU A 166 -13.21 5.50 2.50
CA LEU A 166 -13.40 5.02 1.13
C LEU A 166 -12.29 4.05 0.71
N THR A 167 -11.03 4.41 0.96
CA THR A 167 -9.87 3.57 0.64
C THR A 167 -9.88 2.28 1.46
N PHE A 168 -10.25 2.36 2.74
CA PHE A 168 -10.37 1.19 3.60
C PHE A 168 -11.44 0.21 3.10
N LEU A 169 -12.62 0.69 2.72
CA LEU A 169 -13.68 -0.15 2.13
C LEU A 169 -13.19 -0.85 0.86
N LEU A 170 -12.52 -0.12 -0.04
CA LEU A 170 -12.00 -0.69 -1.27
C LEU A 170 -10.92 -1.74 -1.01
N VAL A 171 -9.98 -1.46 -0.13
CA VAL A 171 -8.91 -2.40 0.26
C VAL A 171 -9.51 -3.67 0.88
N PHE A 172 -10.49 -3.52 1.76
CA PHE A 172 -11.17 -4.64 2.40
C PHE A 172 -11.92 -5.52 1.40
N VAL A 173 -12.62 -4.92 0.44
CA VAL A 173 -13.32 -5.66 -0.65
C VAL A 173 -12.32 -6.41 -1.52
N ILE A 174 -11.23 -5.76 -1.94
CA ILE A 174 -10.21 -6.38 -2.79
C ILE A 174 -9.57 -7.58 -2.10
N ASP A 175 -9.21 -7.44 -0.83
CA ASP A 175 -8.56 -8.53 -0.09
C ASP A 175 -9.53 -9.68 0.18
N ASN A 176 -10.81 -9.39 0.43
CA ASN A 176 -11.85 -10.42 0.60
C ASN A 176 -12.12 -11.21 -0.69
N VAL A 177 -12.12 -10.55 -1.83
CA VAL A 177 -12.26 -11.20 -3.16
C VAL A 177 -11.03 -12.04 -3.48
N ARG A 178 -9.84 -11.55 -3.14
CA ARG A 178 -8.57 -12.25 -3.37
C ARG A 178 -8.32 -13.42 -2.41
N GLY A 179 -8.92 -13.39 -1.24
CA GLY A 179 -8.81 -14.43 -0.21
C GLY A 179 -9.71 -15.64 -0.42
N ARG A 180 -10.63 -15.56 -1.40
CA ARG A 180 -11.45 -16.69 -1.89
C ARG A 180 -10.73 -17.42 -3.02
#